data_cf9a79bd39e6ddb779014754b6dc1f57
#
_entry.id   cf9a79bd39e6ddb779014754b6dc1f57
#
_cell.length_a   1.000
_cell.length_b   1.000
_cell.length_c   1.000
_cell.angle_alpha   90.00
_cell.angle_beta   90.00
_cell.angle_gamma   90.00
#
_symmetry.space_group_name_H-M   'P 1'
#
loop_
_entity.id
_entity.type
_entity.pdbx_description
1 polymer ?
#
loop_
_entity_poly.entity_id
_entity_poly.type
_entity_poly.pdbx_seq_one_letter_code
_entity_poly.pdbx_strand_id
1 'polypeptide(L)'
;GRGGGFGSGIGAGVGPSTGGGYGGGVMTVGGGVTAPQVIHSVEPQFSDAARSAKYQGTVSIQLIVDPQGNPQDIHVIRHLGMGLDAKAIEAIRQYKFKPAMYQGHPVPVQMVIDVAFHLD
;
A
#
# COMPACT_ATOMS: atom_id res chain seq x y z
N GLY A 1 13.18 -1.79 -11.74
CA GLY A 1 12.71 -1.70 -11.25
C GLY A 1 12.66 -1.80 -11.40
N ARG A 2 12.58 -1.74 -11.53
CA ARG A 2 12.05 -1.86 -11.15
C ARG A 2 11.92 -1.70 -11.08
N GLY A 3 12.59 -1.90 -11.65
CA GLY A 3 12.16 -1.81 -11.12
C GLY A 3 11.98 -1.85 -11.13
N GLY A 4 11.98 -1.91 -11.42
CA GLY A 4 11.56 -1.90 -10.94
C GLY A 4 11.26 -2.01 -11.06
N GLY A 5 11.25 -2.05 -11.30
CA GLY A 5 10.73 -2.04 -10.89
C GLY A 5 10.33 -2.14 -11.11
N PHE A 6 10.10 -2.15 -11.45
CA PHE A 6 9.45 -2.34 -11.18
C PHE A 6 8.97 -2.46 -11.64
N GLY A 7 8.93 -2.78 -12.00
CA GLY A 7 8.25 -2.94 -11.92
C GLY A 7 7.72 -3.20 -12.26
N SER A 8 7.55 -3.33 -12.57
CA SER A 8 6.86 -3.69 -12.42
C SER A 8 6.24 -3.93 -12.58
N GLY A 9 6.17 -4.07 -12.97
CA GLY A 9 5.41 -4.38 -12.68
C GLY A 9 4.79 -4.61 -12.76
N ILE A 10 4.56 -4.71 -13.08
CA ILE A 10 3.76 -5.04 -12.67
C ILE A 10 3.03 -5.03 -12.71
N GLY A 11 2.84 -5.20 -13.03
CA GLY A 11 2.03 -5.34 -12.73
C GLY A 11 1.42 -5.54 -12.70
N ALA A 12 1.25 -5.65 -12.92
CA ALA A 12 0.61 -5.96 -12.46
C ALA A 12 0.07 -6.38 -12.24
N GLY A 13 -0.01 -6.59 -12.43
CA GLY A 13 -0.58 -7.14 -11.85
C GLY A 13 -1.02 -7.56 -11.60
N VAL A 14 -1.13 -7.73 -11.97
CA VAL A 14 -1.62 -8.33 -11.38
C VAL A 14 -1.90 -8.83 -11.20
N GLY A 15 -1.99 -9.10 -11.69
CA GLY A 15 -2.20 -9.74 -11.22
C GLY A 15 -1.97 -10.28 -10.82
N PRO A 16 -1.94 -10.66 -11.03
CA PRO A 16 -1.74 -11.21 -10.28
C PRO A 16 -0.95 -11.44 -9.92
N SER A 17 -0.53 -11.50 -9.88
CA SER A 17 0.21 -11.76 -9.31
C SER A 17 0.99 -11.90 -8.94
N THR A 18 1.07 -12.08 -9.55
CA THR A 18 1.95 -12.60 -8.86
C THR A 18 2.84 -12.15 -7.95
N GLY A 19 3.36 -12.16 -7.95
CA GLY A 19 4.28 -11.74 -7.15
C GLY A 19 4.15 -12.01 -5.83
N GLY A 20 4.37 -11.37 -5.14
CA GLY A 20 4.28 -11.48 -3.80
C GLY A 20 4.34 -12.83 -3.26
N GLY A 21 4.33 -13.42 -2.53
CA GLY A 21 4.43 -14.75 -2.07
C GLY A 21 3.13 -15.44 -1.76
N TYR A 22 2.00 -14.89 -2.18
CA TYR A 22 0.73 -15.47 -1.76
C TYR A 22 -0.02 -16.20 -2.85
N GLY A 23 0.40 -16.02 -4.10
CA GLY A 23 -0.23 -16.74 -5.19
C GLY A 23 -1.72 -16.53 -5.20
N GLY A 24 -2.47 -17.59 -5.07
CA GLY A 24 -3.92 -17.54 -5.11
C GLY A 24 -4.59 -17.37 -3.76
N GLY A 25 -3.82 -17.17 -2.68
CA GLY A 25 -4.39 -17.11 -1.35
C GLY A 25 -4.87 -15.73 -0.88
N VAL A 26 -4.66 -14.69 -1.67
CA VAL A 26 -5.02 -13.33 -1.29
C VAL A 26 -6.52 -13.11 -1.46
N MET A 27 -7.15 -12.54 -0.44
CA MET A 27 -8.59 -12.30 -0.46
C MET A 27 -8.88 -10.82 -0.59
N THR A 28 -10.12 -10.48 -0.85
CA THR A 28 -10.60 -9.11 -0.83
C THR A 28 -11.59 -8.95 0.32
N VAL A 29 -11.75 -7.71 0.80
CA VAL A 29 -12.67 -7.41 1.88
C VAL A 29 -14.11 -7.67 1.42
N GLY A 30 -14.90 -8.28 2.28
CA GLY A 30 -16.30 -8.61 1.99
C GLY A 30 -16.50 -10.11 1.99
N GLY A 31 -17.78 -10.55 1.94
CA GLY A 31 -18.10 -11.96 1.93
C GLY A 31 -17.58 -12.71 3.14
N GLY A 32 -17.62 -12.10 4.31
CA GLY A 32 -17.10 -12.70 5.53
C GLY A 32 -15.66 -12.38 5.85
N VAL A 33 -14.95 -11.70 4.95
CA VAL A 33 -13.57 -11.25 5.18
C VAL A 33 -13.63 -9.82 5.73
N THR A 34 -13.08 -9.63 6.94
CA THR A 34 -13.09 -8.30 7.57
C THR A 34 -11.96 -7.45 7.00
N ALA A 35 -12.13 -6.13 7.10
CA ALA A 35 -11.10 -5.20 6.65
C ALA A 35 -9.95 -5.16 7.66
N PRO A 36 -8.69 -5.12 7.18
CA PRO A 36 -7.57 -4.86 8.08
C PRO A 36 -7.71 -3.46 8.69
N GLN A 37 -7.19 -3.29 9.89
CA GLN A 37 -7.21 -2.00 10.58
C GLN A 37 -5.80 -1.52 10.82
N VAL A 38 -5.58 -0.23 10.63
CA VAL A 38 -4.27 0.36 10.91
C VAL A 38 -4.13 0.51 12.42
N ILE A 39 -3.12 -0.15 13.00
CA ILE A 39 -2.83 -0.02 14.42
C ILE A 39 -1.60 0.85 14.69
N HIS A 40 -0.78 1.08 13.66
CA HIS A 40 0.33 2.00 13.75
C HIS A 40 0.51 2.63 12.36
N SER A 41 0.45 3.95 12.31
CA SER A 41 0.63 4.68 11.06
C SER A 41 1.81 5.64 11.20
N VAL A 42 2.41 5.98 10.06
CA VAL A 42 3.53 6.90 10.00
C VAL A 42 3.14 8.02 9.05
N GLU A 43 3.34 9.26 9.49
CA GLU A 43 3.06 10.41 8.66
C GLU A 43 4.08 10.47 7.52
N PRO A 44 3.64 10.59 6.26
CA PRO A 44 4.57 10.67 5.15
C PRO A 44 5.30 12.01 5.15
N GLN A 45 6.55 11.98 4.72
CA GLN A 45 7.37 13.19 4.65
C GLN A 45 7.28 13.78 3.25
N PHE A 46 7.26 15.11 3.18
CA PHE A 46 7.34 15.80 1.90
C PHE A 46 8.75 15.70 1.32
N SER A 47 8.83 15.61 -0.01
CA SER A 47 10.09 15.82 -0.69
C SER A 47 10.42 17.33 -0.67
N ASP A 48 11.68 17.68 -0.82
CA ASP A 48 12.08 19.09 -0.87
C ASP A 48 11.41 19.81 -2.04
N ALA A 49 11.35 19.15 -3.18
CA ALA A 49 10.72 19.73 -4.37
C ALA A 49 9.24 20.04 -4.15
N ALA A 50 8.51 19.10 -3.57
CA ALA A 50 7.08 19.29 -3.33
C ALA A 50 6.82 20.34 -2.27
N ARG A 51 7.66 20.38 -1.23
CA ARG A 51 7.54 21.39 -0.18
C ARG A 51 7.75 22.79 -0.74
N SER A 52 8.80 22.98 -1.54
CA SER A 52 9.10 24.25 -2.16
C SER A 52 8.00 24.72 -3.10
N ALA A 53 7.40 23.79 -3.84
CA ALA A 53 6.32 24.10 -4.76
C ALA A 53 4.96 24.17 -4.06
N LYS A 54 4.89 23.86 -2.77
CA LYS A 54 3.64 23.75 -2.01
C LYS A 54 2.65 22.81 -2.69
N TYR A 55 3.16 21.69 -3.16
CA TYR A 55 2.42 20.73 -3.94
C TYR A 55 1.71 19.76 -2.99
N GLN A 56 0.40 19.70 -3.10
CA GLN A 56 -0.43 18.86 -2.24
C GLN A 56 -1.26 17.90 -3.06
N GLY A 57 -1.70 16.82 -2.45
CA GLY A 57 -2.58 15.86 -3.13
C GLY A 57 -2.54 14.52 -2.44
N THR A 58 -2.97 13.50 -3.17
CA THR A 58 -3.13 12.16 -2.63
C THR A 58 -2.47 11.14 -3.53
N VAL A 59 -1.75 10.19 -2.90
CA VAL A 59 -1.19 9.00 -3.56
C VAL A 59 -2.05 7.82 -3.16
N SER A 60 -2.57 7.07 -4.15
CA SER A 60 -3.32 5.85 -3.86
C SER A 60 -2.40 4.65 -4.03
N ILE A 61 -2.35 3.81 -3.01
CA ILE A 61 -1.43 2.67 -2.94
C ILE A 61 -2.21 1.40 -2.72
N GLN A 62 -1.95 0.41 -3.57
CA GLN A 62 -2.50 -0.92 -3.42
C GLN A 62 -1.47 -1.80 -2.73
N LEU A 63 -1.89 -2.58 -1.77
CA LEU A 63 -0.98 -3.43 -1.00
C LEU A 63 -1.72 -4.66 -0.51
N ILE A 64 -0.94 -5.61 -0.03
CA ILE A 64 -1.48 -6.79 0.63
C ILE A 64 -1.09 -6.70 2.10
N VAL A 65 -2.08 -6.86 2.97
CA VAL A 65 -1.82 -6.98 4.42
C VAL A 65 -1.76 -8.48 4.71
N ASP A 66 -0.59 -8.94 5.16
CA ASP A 66 -0.39 -10.37 5.40
C ASP A 66 -1.03 -10.80 6.72
N PRO A 67 -1.09 -12.12 6.99
CA PRO A 67 -1.72 -12.58 8.24
C PRO A 67 -1.04 -12.09 9.51
N GLN A 68 0.18 -11.59 9.43
CA GLN A 68 0.88 -11.01 10.57
C GLN A 68 0.65 -9.51 10.70
N GLY A 69 -0.11 -8.91 9.78
CA GLY A 69 -0.40 -7.49 9.82
C GLY A 69 0.67 -6.61 9.20
N ASN A 70 1.55 -7.18 8.39
CA ASN A 70 2.59 -6.41 7.71
C ASN A 70 2.18 -6.09 6.28
N PRO A 71 2.50 -4.87 5.78
CA PRO A 71 2.21 -4.53 4.39
C PRO A 71 3.19 -5.24 3.45
N GLN A 72 2.65 -5.80 2.38
CA GLN A 72 3.43 -6.52 1.37
C GLN A 72 2.99 -6.05 -0.02
N ASP A 73 3.84 -6.25 -1.01
CA ASP A 73 3.50 -6.07 -2.41
C ASP A 73 2.89 -4.69 -2.69
N ILE A 74 3.62 -3.66 -2.29
CA ILE A 74 3.14 -2.27 -2.28
C ILE A 74 3.28 -1.66 -3.68
N HIS A 75 2.17 -1.19 -4.25
CA HIS A 75 2.15 -0.58 -5.58
C HIS A 75 1.42 0.75 -5.56
N VAL A 76 1.96 1.73 -6.27
CA VAL A 76 1.27 3.00 -6.47
C VAL A 76 0.31 2.85 -7.64
N ILE A 77 -0.99 3.07 -7.41
CA ILE A 77 -1.99 3.00 -8.46
C ILE A 77 -2.49 4.38 -8.88
N ARG A 78 -2.26 5.40 -8.06
CA ARG A 78 -2.52 6.79 -8.45
C ARG A 78 -1.31 7.61 -8.01
N HIS A 79 -0.58 8.10 -9.00
CA HIS A 79 0.65 8.86 -8.76
C HIS A 79 0.36 10.32 -8.49
N LEU A 80 1.16 10.94 -7.66
CA LEU A 80 1.09 12.37 -7.38
C LEU A 80 2.28 13.11 -8.00
N GLY A 81 3.46 12.48 -7.98
CA GLY A 81 4.66 13.07 -8.55
C GLY A 81 5.50 13.82 -7.54
N MET A 82 6.54 14.48 -8.02
CA MET A 82 7.49 15.28 -7.24
C MET A 82 8.15 14.48 -6.10
N GLY A 83 8.35 13.18 -6.34
CA GLY A 83 8.97 12.32 -5.33
C GLY A 83 8.05 11.91 -4.19
N LEU A 84 6.79 12.35 -4.20
CA LEU A 84 5.86 12.02 -3.12
C LEU A 84 5.40 10.58 -3.16
N ASP A 85 5.39 9.97 -4.35
CA ASP A 85 5.05 8.55 -4.48
C ASP A 85 6.01 7.68 -3.67
N ALA A 86 7.30 7.94 -3.77
CA ALA A 86 8.32 7.21 -3.01
C ALA A 86 8.17 7.47 -1.51
N LYS A 87 7.86 8.71 -1.13
CA LYS A 87 7.66 9.05 0.28
C LYS A 87 6.45 8.34 0.86
N ALA A 88 5.38 8.20 0.06
CA ALA A 88 4.19 7.47 0.48
C ALA A 88 4.52 5.99 0.70
N ILE A 89 5.27 5.37 -0.19
CA ILE A 89 5.67 3.98 -0.06
C ILE A 89 6.52 3.77 1.20
N GLU A 90 7.46 4.68 1.46
CA GLU A 90 8.29 4.62 2.67
C GLU A 90 7.43 4.63 3.93
N ALA A 91 6.43 5.50 3.97
CA ALA A 91 5.54 5.59 5.14
C ALA A 91 4.74 4.29 5.32
N ILE A 92 4.16 3.79 4.21
CA ILE A 92 3.33 2.57 4.26
C ILE A 92 4.14 1.36 4.74
N ARG A 93 5.41 1.28 4.37
CA ARG A 93 6.27 0.17 4.79
C ARG A 93 6.42 0.09 6.31
N GLN A 94 6.22 1.19 6.99
CA GLN A 94 6.33 1.26 8.44
C GLN A 94 5.00 1.09 9.15
N TYR A 95 3.91 0.96 8.41
CA TYR A 95 2.59 0.76 8.97
C TYR A 95 2.50 -0.64 9.58
N LYS A 96 1.68 -0.75 10.63
CA LYS A 96 1.28 -2.03 11.19
C LYS A 96 -0.23 -2.13 11.19
N PHE A 97 -0.73 -3.31 10.87
CA PHE A 97 -2.15 -3.55 10.71
C PHE A 97 -2.60 -4.67 11.63
N LYS A 98 -3.86 -4.59 12.05
CA LYS A 98 -4.57 -5.76 12.52
C LYS A 98 -4.99 -6.51 11.27
N PRO A 99 -4.62 -7.80 11.13
CA PRO A 99 -4.91 -8.50 9.87
C PRO A 99 -6.41 -8.72 9.66
N ALA A 100 -6.78 -8.88 8.41
CA ALA A 100 -8.13 -9.29 8.06
C ALA A 100 -8.39 -10.68 8.61
N MET A 101 -9.64 -10.97 8.95
CA MET A 101 -10.04 -12.26 9.49
C MET A 101 -11.11 -12.89 8.60
N TYR A 102 -11.03 -14.19 8.46
CA TYR A 102 -12.03 -14.97 7.76
C TYR A 102 -12.27 -16.25 8.55
N GLN A 103 -13.49 -16.44 9.01
CA GLN A 103 -13.88 -17.60 9.80
C GLN A 103 -12.94 -17.82 11.00
N GLY A 104 -12.58 -16.72 11.67
CA GLY A 104 -11.75 -16.75 12.85
C GLY A 104 -10.25 -16.90 12.61
N HIS A 105 -9.81 -16.87 11.35
CA HIS A 105 -8.40 -17.02 11.01
C HIS A 105 -7.88 -15.76 10.33
N PRO A 106 -6.65 -15.33 10.64
CA PRO A 106 -6.03 -14.21 9.91
C PRO A 106 -5.71 -14.64 8.48
N VAL A 107 -6.05 -13.77 7.53
CA VAL A 107 -5.86 -14.06 6.11
C VAL A 107 -5.20 -12.87 5.42
N PRO A 108 -4.45 -13.12 4.33
CA PRO A 108 -3.90 -12.02 3.55
C PRO A 108 -5.01 -11.36 2.72
N VAL A 109 -5.02 -10.02 2.71
CA VAL A 109 -6.06 -9.26 2.01
C VAL A 109 -5.42 -8.15 1.20
N GLN A 110 -5.92 -7.96 -0.01
CA GLN A 110 -5.54 -6.85 -0.87
C GLN A 110 -6.42 -5.65 -0.53
N MET A 111 -5.81 -4.47 -0.42
CA MET A 111 -6.56 -3.25 -0.14
C MET A 111 -5.86 -2.05 -0.75
N VAL A 112 -6.58 -0.91 -0.78
CA VAL A 112 -6.05 0.35 -1.26
C VAL A 112 -6.06 1.35 -0.11
N ILE A 113 -4.95 2.07 0.05
CA ILE A 113 -4.83 3.14 1.03
C ILE A 113 -4.51 4.43 0.29
N ASP A 114 -5.21 5.50 0.63
CA ASP A 114 -4.92 6.83 0.13
C ASP A 114 -4.05 7.56 1.14
N VAL A 115 -2.89 8.01 0.68
CA VAL A 115 -1.95 8.77 1.50
C VAL A 115 -2.04 10.23 1.09
N ALA A 116 -2.53 11.06 1.99
CA ALA A 116 -2.72 12.48 1.72
C ALA A 116 -1.51 13.28 2.15
N PHE A 117 -1.11 14.22 1.28
CA PHE A 117 -0.01 15.14 1.57
C PHE A 117 -0.59 16.54 1.66
N HIS A 118 -0.55 17.11 2.85
CA HIS A 118 -1.05 18.45 3.13
C HIS A 118 0.04 19.33 3.72
N LEU A 119 0.01 20.59 3.35
CA LEU A 119 0.83 21.63 4.00
C LEU A 119 -0.11 22.53 4.79
N ASP A 120 0.24 22.79 6.03
CA ASP A 120 -0.54 23.68 6.90
C ASP A 120 -0.32 25.14 6.57
#